data_c56a2f95d4256a0242c5005c359f20dc
#
_entry.id   c56a2f95d4256a0242c5005c359f20dc
#
_cell.length_a   1.000
_cell.length_b   1.000
_cell.length_c   1.000
_cell.angle_alpha   90.00
_cell.angle_beta   90.00
_cell.angle_gamma   90.00
#
_symmetry.space_group_name_H-M   'P 1'
#
loop_
_entity.id
_entity.type
_entity.pdbx_description
1 polymer ?
#
loop_
_entity_poly.entity_id
_entity_poly.type
_entity_poly.pdbx_seq_one_letter_code
_entity_poly.pdbx_strand_id
1 'polypeptide(L)'
;MFKNFNKLEKSWIYYDIGNSAFTMMVSTIIPIWFNTLAANAGMSNSEYLAFWSYATSIATILVAIIGPVFGSIADNKDFKKPMFMFVLFVGVIGCALLGAVPNWILYLITYVIAKICYQTSLVFYDSMLTDVTTPERMDLVSSQGYAWGYIGSCIPFVIALGLYAAGNPDFLGIMNERLSIFLAFIVIAVWWFCVTIPLLKNYKQKYYVETTSNKVKESISRLGKTLVTMYRDEKKVFFFLLAFFFYIDGVYTIIDEAVAIGTALGLNQMGLLVILLLTQVVAFAFGYFAVAIYALFMKELWQFGIMAFVVGMFQGAIQALSRSYFAQIIPANASGEYFGIYDICGKGAAFMGTTLVGITVSITNSVNVAVATLTV
;
A
#
# COMPACT_ATOMS: atom_id res chain seq x y z
N MET A 1 21.64 2.84 15.66
CA MET A 1 20.51 2.32 14.94
C MET A 1 20.89 1.75 13.58
N PHE A 2 21.44 2.48 12.63
CA PHE A 2 21.85 2.01 11.29
C PHE A 2 23.34 1.67 11.16
N LYS A 3 24.05 1.30 12.25
CA LYS A 3 25.52 1.10 12.21
C LYS A 3 25.98 0.01 11.21
N ASN A 4 25.16 -1.02 10.98
CA ASN A 4 25.49 -2.18 10.15
C ASN A 4 24.96 -2.10 8.71
N PHE A 5 24.38 -0.97 8.30
CA PHE A 5 23.84 -0.78 6.95
C PHE A 5 24.71 0.16 6.13
N ASN A 6 24.93 -0.18 4.87
CA ASN A 6 25.60 0.70 3.94
C ASN A 6 24.71 1.91 3.57
N LYS A 7 25.29 2.89 2.86
CA LYS A 7 24.59 4.13 2.51
C LYS A 7 23.37 3.89 1.62
N LEU A 8 23.45 2.93 0.71
CA LEU A 8 22.39 2.62 -0.23
C LEU A 8 21.24 1.87 0.45
N GLU A 9 21.55 0.88 1.31
CA GLU A 9 20.56 0.18 2.12
C GLU A 9 19.75 1.15 3.00
N LYS A 10 20.44 2.08 3.67
CA LYS A 10 19.76 3.15 4.45
C LYS A 10 18.84 3.99 3.59
N SER A 11 19.31 4.38 2.40
CA SER A 11 18.52 5.21 1.49
C SER A 11 17.25 4.50 1.02
N TRP A 12 17.34 3.19 0.81
CA TRP A 12 16.21 2.36 0.43
C TRP A 12 15.21 2.22 1.59
N ILE A 13 15.68 2.00 2.83
CA ILE A 13 14.83 1.97 4.04
C ILE A 13 14.12 3.33 4.25
N TYR A 14 14.79 4.45 4.00
CA TYR A 14 14.17 5.78 4.09
C TYR A 14 12.97 5.95 3.16
N TYR A 15 13.01 5.37 1.97
CA TYR A 15 11.83 5.42 1.09
C TYR A 15 10.61 4.74 1.72
N ASP A 16 10.77 3.61 2.38
CA ASP A 16 9.67 2.92 3.08
C ASP A 16 9.05 3.81 4.19
N ILE A 17 9.91 4.52 4.94
CA ILE A 17 9.47 5.52 5.92
C ILE A 17 8.65 6.64 5.26
N GLY A 18 9.07 7.09 4.07
CA GLY A 18 8.41 8.17 3.34
C GLY A 18 7.04 7.76 2.82
N ASN A 19 6.97 6.64 2.10
CA ASN A 19 5.76 6.20 1.40
C ASN A 19 4.67 5.67 2.33
N SER A 20 5.03 5.05 3.46
CA SER A 20 4.09 4.49 4.42
C SER A 20 3.15 5.54 5.04
N ALA A 21 3.58 6.81 5.07
CA ALA A 21 2.71 7.91 5.50
C ALA A 21 1.52 8.12 4.55
N PHE A 22 1.73 7.97 3.24
CA PHE A 22 0.64 8.04 2.27
C PHE A 22 -0.31 6.83 2.38
N THR A 23 0.22 5.64 2.67
CA THR A 23 -0.59 4.44 2.95
C THR A 23 -1.58 4.69 4.10
N MET A 24 -1.10 5.29 5.19
CA MET A 24 -1.96 5.66 6.32
C MET A 24 -3.07 6.62 5.90
N MET A 25 -2.79 7.61 5.06
CA MET A 25 -3.80 8.54 4.55
C MET A 25 -4.86 7.84 3.67
N VAL A 26 -4.43 6.89 2.83
CA VAL A 26 -5.35 6.11 1.95
C VAL A 26 -6.36 5.32 2.77
N SER A 27 -5.94 4.77 3.89
CA SER A 27 -6.82 3.96 4.75
C SER A 27 -7.64 4.79 5.75
N THR A 28 -7.41 6.11 5.85
CA THR A 28 -8.00 6.94 6.93
C THR A 28 -8.58 8.25 6.42
N ILE A 29 -7.77 9.31 6.35
CA ILE A 29 -8.25 10.69 6.09
C ILE A 29 -8.81 10.85 4.67
N ILE A 30 -8.24 10.17 3.68
CA ILE A 30 -8.68 10.28 2.28
C ILE A 30 -10.17 9.87 2.11
N PRO A 31 -10.61 8.68 2.53
CA PRO A 31 -12.02 8.30 2.42
C PRO A 31 -12.94 9.17 3.29
N ILE A 32 -12.50 9.58 4.47
CA ILE A 32 -13.28 10.46 5.36
C ILE A 32 -13.51 11.82 4.70
N TRP A 33 -12.47 12.42 4.13
CA TRP A 33 -12.60 13.71 3.46
C TRP A 33 -13.43 13.60 2.18
N PHE A 34 -13.32 12.50 1.43
CA PHE A 34 -14.20 12.25 0.30
C PHE A 34 -15.68 12.16 0.74
N ASN A 35 -15.96 11.51 1.87
CA ASN A 35 -17.33 11.48 2.43
C ASN A 35 -17.86 12.88 2.72
N THR A 36 -17.06 13.75 3.30
CA THR A 36 -17.42 15.16 3.55
C THR A 36 -17.74 15.90 2.23
N LEU A 37 -16.91 15.73 1.18
CA LEU A 37 -17.14 16.34 -0.12
C LEU A 37 -18.40 15.79 -0.82
N ALA A 38 -18.66 14.50 -0.71
CA ALA A 38 -19.83 13.83 -1.25
C ALA A 38 -21.12 14.30 -0.54
N ALA A 39 -21.10 14.37 0.78
CA ALA A 39 -22.22 14.89 1.58
C ALA A 39 -22.53 16.34 1.25
N ASN A 40 -21.51 17.19 1.08
CA ASN A 40 -21.68 18.59 0.66
C ASN A 40 -22.26 18.71 -0.77
N ALA A 41 -22.12 17.69 -1.60
CA ALA A 41 -22.72 17.59 -2.94
C ALA A 41 -24.13 16.98 -2.92
N GLY A 42 -24.67 16.65 -1.74
CA GLY A 42 -26.01 16.06 -1.57
C GLY A 42 -26.09 14.56 -1.85
N MET A 43 -24.97 13.84 -1.86
CA MET A 43 -24.95 12.38 -2.06
C MET A 43 -25.44 11.65 -0.81
N SER A 44 -26.14 10.55 -1.05
CA SER A 44 -26.46 9.56 -0.03
C SER A 44 -25.22 8.73 0.37
N ASN A 45 -25.25 8.11 1.54
CA ASN A 45 -24.17 7.21 1.99
C ASN A 45 -23.93 6.03 1.02
N SER A 46 -24.99 5.54 0.36
CA SER A 46 -24.88 4.46 -0.62
C SER A 46 -24.17 4.93 -1.91
N GLU A 47 -24.47 6.12 -2.39
CA GLU A 47 -23.77 6.70 -3.55
C GLU A 47 -22.30 6.98 -3.25
N TYR A 48 -22.01 7.56 -2.07
CA TYR A 48 -20.64 7.75 -1.61
C TYR A 48 -19.84 6.45 -1.65
N LEU A 49 -20.37 5.38 -1.03
CA LEU A 49 -19.69 4.08 -1.00
C LEU A 49 -19.49 3.50 -2.41
N ALA A 50 -20.51 3.62 -3.28
CA ALA A 50 -20.41 3.14 -4.66
C ALA A 50 -19.31 3.86 -5.43
N PHE A 51 -19.26 5.20 -5.40
CA PHE A 51 -18.22 5.96 -6.10
C PHE A 51 -16.83 5.73 -5.54
N TRP A 52 -16.69 5.60 -4.21
CA TRP A 52 -15.43 5.24 -3.58
C TRP A 52 -14.93 3.86 -4.03
N SER A 53 -15.81 2.86 -4.01
CA SER A 53 -15.49 1.49 -4.44
C SER A 53 -15.12 1.44 -5.93
N TYR A 54 -15.83 2.19 -6.80
CA TYR A 54 -15.47 2.28 -8.21
C TYR A 54 -14.10 2.92 -8.41
N ALA A 55 -13.80 4.02 -7.74
CA ALA A 55 -12.50 4.69 -7.84
C ALA A 55 -11.35 3.78 -7.38
N THR A 56 -11.55 3.07 -6.27
CA THR A 56 -10.58 2.12 -5.74
C THR A 56 -10.37 0.92 -6.66
N SER A 57 -11.45 0.35 -7.21
CA SER A 57 -11.39 -0.76 -8.16
C SER A 57 -10.69 -0.36 -9.46
N ILE A 58 -11.03 0.81 -10.02
CA ILE A 58 -10.37 1.34 -11.23
C ILE A 58 -8.88 1.51 -11.00
N ALA A 59 -8.48 2.11 -9.86
CA ALA A 59 -7.07 2.26 -9.52
C ALA A 59 -6.37 0.90 -9.45
N THR A 60 -6.96 -0.09 -8.81
CA THR A 60 -6.40 -1.43 -8.65
C THR A 60 -6.23 -2.15 -9.99
N ILE A 61 -7.25 -2.11 -10.87
CA ILE A 61 -7.17 -2.71 -12.21
C ILE A 61 -6.08 -2.02 -13.05
N LEU A 62 -6.03 -0.70 -13.03
CA LEU A 62 -5.03 0.05 -13.79
C LEU A 62 -3.60 -0.26 -13.30
N VAL A 63 -3.39 -0.36 -12.00
CA VAL A 63 -2.09 -0.74 -11.45
C VAL A 63 -1.72 -2.17 -11.81
N ALA A 64 -2.66 -3.11 -11.78
CA ALA A 64 -2.43 -4.49 -12.18
C ALA A 64 -1.95 -4.61 -13.65
N ILE A 65 -2.36 -3.68 -14.51
CA ILE A 65 -1.90 -3.63 -15.92
C ILE A 65 -0.58 -2.85 -16.02
N ILE A 66 -0.50 -1.68 -15.40
CA ILE A 66 0.64 -0.75 -15.50
C ILE A 66 1.88 -1.32 -14.80
N GLY A 67 1.72 -1.96 -13.64
CA GLY A 67 2.81 -2.47 -12.82
C GLY A 67 3.79 -3.37 -13.59
N PRO A 68 3.35 -4.50 -14.17
CA PRO A 68 4.22 -5.38 -14.93
C PRO A 68 4.82 -4.73 -16.19
N VAL A 69 4.01 -3.93 -16.91
CA VAL A 69 4.49 -3.25 -18.13
C VAL A 69 5.57 -2.25 -17.78
N PHE A 70 5.35 -1.40 -16.80
CA PHE A 70 6.32 -0.41 -16.38
C PHE A 70 7.52 -1.06 -15.68
N GLY A 71 7.31 -2.13 -14.90
CA GLY A 71 8.38 -2.94 -14.32
C GLY A 71 9.30 -3.51 -15.39
N SER A 72 8.74 -4.13 -16.42
CA SER A 72 9.51 -4.69 -17.55
C SER A 72 10.25 -3.61 -18.36
N ILE A 73 9.66 -2.43 -18.55
CA ILE A 73 10.35 -1.30 -19.21
C ILE A 73 11.48 -0.77 -18.32
N ALA A 74 11.27 -0.69 -17.01
CA ALA A 74 12.25 -0.20 -16.06
C ALA A 74 13.50 -1.09 -15.95
N ASP A 75 13.40 -2.37 -16.30
CA ASP A 75 14.54 -3.29 -16.33
C ASP A 75 15.54 -2.98 -17.45
N ASN A 76 15.19 -2.14 -18.44
CA ASN A 76 16.19 -1.65 -19.39
C ASN A 76 17.21 -0.74 -18.71
N LYS A 77 18.41 -0.72 -19.26
CA LYS A 77 19.55 0.06 -18.73
C LYS A 77 19.17 1.53 -18.52
N ASP A 78 19.39 2.03 -17.31
CA ASP A 78 19.19 3.43 -16.87
C ASP A 78 17.73 3.91 -16.89
N PHE A 79 16.72 3.00 -17.01
CA PHE A 79 15.31 3.37 -17.03
C PHE A 79 14.65 3.34 -15.65
N LYS A 80 15.08 2.46 -14.75
CA LYS A 80 14.40 2.25 -13.45
C LYS A 80 14.32 3.53 -12.61
N LYS A 81 15.41 4.27 -12.48
CA LYS A 81 15.43 5.49 -11.69
C LYS A 81 14.60 6.64 -12.26
N PRO A 82 14.69 7.01 -13.56
CA PRO A 82 13.83 8.03 -14.16
C PRO A 82 12.35 7.70 -14.06
N MET A 83 11.95 6.45 -14.31
CA MET A 83 10.56 6.02 -14.21
C MET A 83 10.06 6.09 -12.77
N PHE A 84 10.86 5.63 -11.82
CA PHE A 84 10.56 5.77 -10.39
C PHE A 84 10.37 7.26 -10.02
N MET A 85 11.27 8.13 -10.44
CA MET A 85 11.18 9.58 -10.18
C MET A 85 9.90 10.17 -10.75
N PHE A 86 9.53 9.81 -11.98
CA PHE A 86 8.32 10.30 -12.61
C PHE A 86 7.07 9.95 -11.80
N VAL A 87 6.86 8.66 -11.48
CA VAL A 87 5.68 8.24 -10.72
C VAL A 87 5.70 8.79 -9.29
N LEU A 88 6.88 8.92 -8.67
CA LEU A 88 7.03 9.55 -7.36
C LEU A 88 6.57 11.01 -7.38
N PHE A 89 7.04 11.82 -8.33
CA PHE A 89 6.66 13.23 -8.42
C PHE A 89 5.16 13.40 -8.68
N VAL A 90 4.59 12.64 -9.61
CA VAL A 90 3.15 12.68 -9.87
C VAL A 90 2.35 12.24 -8.64
N GLY A 91 2.80 11.20 -7.94
CA GLY A 91 2.15 10.73 -6.71
C GLY A 91 2.20 11.75 -5.58
N VAL A 92 3.35 12.38 -5.34
CA VAL A 92 3.53 13.43 -4.31
C VAL A 92 2.70 14.68 -4.63
N ILE A 93 2.71 15.12 -5.89
CA ILE A 93 1.86 16.25 -6.34
C ILE A 93 0.38 15.89 -6.18
N GLY A 94 -0.02 14.67 -6.59
CA GLY A 94 -1.38 14.17 -6.41
C GLY A 94 -1.80 14.15 -4.95
N CYS A 95 -0.92 13.70 -4.05
CA CYS A 95 -1.15 13.76 -2.61
C CYS A 95 -1.41 15.20 -2.11
N ALA A 96 -0.57 16.15 -2.50
CA ALA A 96 -0.74 17.56 -2.13
C ALA A 96 -2.06 18.14 -2.68
N LEU A 97 -2.41 17.83 -3.92
CA LEU A 97 -3.62 18.31 -4.59
C LEU A 97 -4.90 17.78 -3.94
N LEU A 98 -4.90 16.57 -3.37
CA LEU A 98 -6.06 16.02 -2.67
C LEU A 98 -6.56 16.94 -1.55
N GLY A 99 -5.68 17.65 -0.86
CA GLY A 99 -6.07 18.62 0.16
C GLY A 99 -6.64 19.94 -0.41
N ALA A 100 -6.36 20.25 -1.68
CA ALA A 100 -6.75 21.52 -2.31
C ALA A 100 -8.04 21.43 -3.13
N VAL A 101 -8.40 20.25 -3.64
CA VAL A 101 -9.51 20.04 -4.58
C VAL A 101 -10.85 20.08 -3.86
N PRO A 102 -11.76 21.01 -4.20
CA PRO A 102 -13.07 21.13 -3.56
C PRO A 102 -14.19 20.30 -4.19
N ASN A 103 -13.98 19.84 -5.43
CA ASN A 103 -14.98 19.10 -6.20
C ASN A 103 -14.77 17.59 -6.02
N TRP A 104 -15.81 16.86 -5.66
CA TRP A 104 -15.75 15.44 -5.38
C TRP A 104 -15.31 14.57 -6.58
N ILE A 105 -15.72 14.91 -7.82
CA ILE A 105 -15.31 14.18 -9.04
C ILE A 105 -13.79 14.36 -9.25
N LEU A 106 -13.34 15.62 -9.22
CA LEU A 106 -11.93 15.93 -9.40
C LEU A 106 -11.07 15.34 -8.27
N TYR A 107 -11.62 15.27 -7.05
CA TYR A 107 -10.98 14.59 -5.92
C TYR A 107 -10.77 13.10 -6.20
N LEU A 108 -11.79 12.37 -6.67
CA LEU A 108 -11.66 10.96 -7.02
C LEU A 108 -10.69 10.73 -8.17
N ILE A 109 -10.71 11.59 -9.21
CA ILE A 109 -9.74 11.51 -10.31
C ILE A 109 -8.32 11.70 -9.78
N THR A 110 -8.09 12.71 -8.94
CA THR A 110 -6.79 12.99 -8.31
C THR A 110 -6.34 11.83 -7.44
N TYR A 111 -7.27 11.24 -6.66
CA TYR A 111 -7.00 10.06 -5.83
C TYR A 111 -6.58 8.85 -6.66
N VAL A 112 -7.31 8.53 -7.73
CA VAL A 112 -6.98 7.41 -8.62
C VAL A 112 -5.58 7.59 -9.21
N ILE A 113 -5.25 8.77 -9.71
CA ILE A 113 -3.92 9.07 -10.26
C ILE A 113 -2.84 8.95 -9.18
N ALA A 114 -3.04 9.56 -8.00
CA ALA A 114 -2.09 9.49 -6.90
C ALA A 114 -1.87 8.04 -6.42
N LYS A 115 -2.95 7.25 -6.29
CA LYS A 115 -2.90 5.83 -5.90
C LYS A 115 -2.17 4.98 -6.94
N ILE A 116 -2.43 5.17 -8.23
CA ILE A 116 -1.72 4.46 -9.31
C ILE A 116 -0.23 4.77 -9.23
N CYS A 117 0.15 6.04 -9.15
CA CYS A 117 1.55 6.45 -9.09
C CYS A 117 2.24 5.94 -7.81
N TYR A 118 1.57 6.01 -6.67
CA TYR A 118 2.06 5.45 -5.41
C TYR A 118 2.33 3.95 -5.54
N GLN A 119 1.36 3.18 -5.99
CA GLN A 119 1.50 1.72 -6.09
C GLN A 119 2.53 1.31 -7.16
N THR A 120 2.59 2.01 -8.29
CA THR A 120 3.62 1.77 -9.31
C THR A 120 5.01 2.12 -8.77
N SER A 121 5.14 3.13 -7.91
CA SER A 121 6.42 3.46 -7.26
C SER A 121 6.90 2.34 -6.35
N LEU A 122 5.98 1.59 -5.70
CA LEU A 122 6.34 0.41 -4.90
C LEU A 122 6.89 -0.74 -5.76
N VAL A 123 6.34 -0.97 -6.97
CA VAL A 123 6.90 -1.98 -7.89
C VAL A 123 8.37 -1.68 -8.21
N PHE A 124 8.69 -0.42 -8.50
CA PHE A 124 10.08 -0.03 -8.72
C PHE A 124 10.93 -0.15 -7.46
N TYR A 125 10.43 0.33 -6.34
CA TYR A 125 11.10 0.29 -5.06
C TYR A 125 11.44 -1.14 -4.62
N ASP A 126 10.49 -2.06 -4.70
CA ASP A 126 10.68 -3.47 -4.36
C ASP A 126 11.70 -4.12 -5.30
N SER A 127 11.63 -3.83 -6.60
CA SER A 127 12.59 -4.33 -7.59
C SER A 127 14.02 -3.78 -7.41
N MET A 128 14.18 -2.62 -6.75
CA MET A 128 15.49 -2.06 -6.41
C MET A 128 16.20 -2.86 -5.33
N LEU A 129 15.53 -3.73 -4.58
CA LEU A 129 16.13 -4.51 -3.50
C LEU A 129 17.31 -5.37 -4.01
N THR A 130 17.19 -5.92 -5.23
CA THR A 130 18.26 -6.69 -5.90
C THR A 130 19.50 -5.85 -6.21
N ASP A 131 19.31 -4.54 -6.49
CA ASP A 131 20.41 -3.60 -6.75
C ASP A 131 21.07 -3.06 -5.47
N VAL A 132 20.28 -2.99 -4.38
CA VAL A 132 20.62 -2.28 -3.14
C VAL A 132 21.48 -3.11 -2.22
N THR A 133 21.22 -4.42 -2.15
CA THR A 133 21.90 -5.32 -1.20
C THR A 133 22.21 -6.69 -1.82
N THR A 134 22.89 -7.56 -1.06
CA THR A 134 23.20 -8.93 -1.48
C THR A 134 22.12 -9.91 -1.02
N PRO A 135 21.99 -11.10 -1.66
CA PRO A 135 20.96 -12.08 -1.30
C PRO A 135 20.95 -12.43 0.20
N GLU A 136 22.12 -12.55 0.84
CA GLU A 136 22.27 -12.91 2.25
C GLU A 136 21.74 -11.84 3.20
N ARG A 137 21.56 -10.61 2.72
CA ARG A 137 21.13 -9.46 3.51
C ARG A 137 19.72 -8.99 3.17
N MET A 138 19.10 -9.54 2.11
CA MET A 138 17.79 -9.09 1.65
C MET A 138 16.73 -9.18 2.74
N ASP A 139 16.72 -10.27 3.54
CA ASP A 139 15.77 -10.44 4.63
C ASP A 139 15.92 -9.34 5.69
N LEU A 140 17.17 -9.05 6.07
CA LEU A 140 17.46 -8.00 7.04
C LEU A 140 17.06 -6.61 6.53
N VAL A 141 17.45 -6.27 5.29
CA VAL A 141 17.15 -4.95 4.70
C VAL A 141 15.66 -4.77 4.49
N SER A 142 14.96 -5.78 3.97
CA SER A 142 13.51 -5.77 3.77
C SER A 142 12.74 -5.63 5.08
N SER A 143 13.12 -6.41 6.12
CA SER A 143 12.49 -6.33 7.44
C SER A 143 12.67 -4.96 8.08
N GLN A 144 13.85 -4.36 7.93
CA GLN A 144 14.09 -2.99 8.43
C GLN A 144 13.32 -1.94 7.64
N GLY A 145 13.13 -2.12 6.33
CA GLY A 145 12.26 -1.25 5.53
C GLY A 145 10.86 -1.18 6.11
N TYR A 146 10.19 -2.31 6.23
CA TYR A 146 8.84 -2.37 6.82
C TYR A 146 8.80 -1.87 8.27
N ALA A 147 9.73 -2.32 9.12
CA ALA A 147 9.77 -1.90 10.51
C ALA A 147 9.85 -0.38 10.66
N TRP A 148 10.82 0.24 9.98
CA TRP A 148 10.98 1.70 10.01
C TRP A 148 9.88 2.44 9.26
N GLY A 149 9.29 1.85 8.23
CA GLY A 149 8.12 2.34 7.53
C GLY A 149 6.94 2.53 8.48
N TYR A 150 6.62 1.50 9.25
CA TYR A 150 5.52 1.56 10.21
C TYR A 150 5.71 2.64 11.28
N ILE A 151 6.86 2.67 11.95
CA ILE A 151 7.12 3.68 12.99
C ILE A 151 7.29 5.08 12.40
N GLY A 152 8.03 5.19 11.30
CA GLY A 152 8.34 6.48 10.70
C GLY A 152 7.12 7.18 10.12
N SER A 153 6.14 6.42 9.62
CA SER A 153 4.86 6.97 9.12
C SER A 153 3.97 7.53 10.24
N CYS A 154 4.11 7.05 11.47
CA CYS A 154 3.33 7.55 12.60
C CYS A 154 3.60 9.05 12.86
N ILE A 155 4.83 9.52 12.65
CA ILE A 155 5.20 10.92 12.92
C ILE A 155 4.38 11.91 12.08
N PRO A 156 4.45 11.88 10.72
CA PRO A 156 3.67 12.79 9.89
C PRO A 156 2.16 12.51 9.98
N PHE A 157 1.76 11.26 10.23
CA PHE A 157 0.34 10.91 10.37
C PHE A 157 -0.28 11.50 11.63
N VAL A 158 0.40 11.49 12.78
CA VAL A 158 -0.07 12.15 14.01
C VAL A 158 -0.22 13.65 13.81
N ILE A 159 0.71 14.29 13.08
CA ILE A 159 0.60 15.72 12.73
C ILE A 159 -0.63 15.94 11.84
N ALA A 160 -0.82 15.12 10.80
CA ALA A 160 -1.96 15.21 9.89
C ALA A 160 -3.30 14.97 10.62
N LEU A 161 -3.34 14.01 11.53
CA LEU A 161 -4.52 13.73 12.37
C LEU A 161 -4.82 14.89 13.32
N GLY A 162 -3.80 15.50 13.93
CA GLY A 162 -3.95 16.69 14.77
C GLY A 162 -4.49 17.90 13.97
N LEU A 163 -4.00 18.10 12.75
CA LEU A 163 -4.54 19.10 11.83
C LEU A 163 -5.99 18.79 11.47
N TYR A 164 -6.31 17.56 11.09
CA TYR A 164 -7.68 17.13 10.82
C TYR A 164 -8.61 17.43 11.99
N ALA A 165 -8.22 17.05 13.21
CA ALA A 165 -9.01 17.31 14.41
C ALA A 165 -9.18 18.81 14.70
N ALA A 166 -8.14 19.62 14.43
CA ALA A 166 -8.19 21.06 14.61
C ALA A 166 -9.19 21.75 13.65
N GLY A 167 -9.38 21.21 12.46
CA GLY A 167 -10.32 21.77 11.48
C GLY A 167 -11.73 21.20 11.60
N ASN A 168 -11.90 20.01 12.16
CA ASN A 168 -13.20 19.36 12.25
C ASN A 168 -14.04 19.93 13.40
N PRO A 169 -15.25 20.48 13.11
CA PRO A 169 -16.12 21.08 14.13
C PRO A 169 -16.57 20.11 15.23
N ASP A 170 -16.69 18.81 14.89
CA ASP A 170 -17.11 17.76 15.83
C ASP A 170 -16.02 17.38 16.85
N PHE A 171 -14.76 17.86 16.62
CA PHE A 171 -13.63 17.61 17.53
C PHE A 171 -13.16 18.90 18.20
N LEU A 172 -12.26 19.66 17.57
CA LEU A 172 -11.71 20.89 18.13
C LEU A 172 -12.29 22.17 17.47
N GLY A 173 -12.47 22.16 16.15
CA GLY A 173 -13.09 23.25 15.39
C GLY A 173 -12.35 24.61 15.52
N ILE A 174 -11.04 24.60 15.83
CA ILE A 174 -10.25 25.83 16.10
C ILE A 174 -9.62 26.42 14.84
N MET A 175 -9.68 25.70 13.72
CA MET A 175 -9.13 26.11 12.42
C MET A 175 -10.21 26.02 11.32
N ASN A 176 -9.94 26.73 10.21
CA ASN A 176 -10.75 26.52 9.01
C ASN A 176 -10.55 25.09 8.48
N GLU A 177 -11.64 24.36 8.30
CA GLU A 177 -11.62 22.93 7.92
C GLU A 177 -10.84 22.68 6.62
N ARG A 178 -11.04 23.49 5.57
CA ARG A 178 -10.33 23.33 4.29
C ARG A 178 -8.84 23.60 4.42
N LEU A 179 -8.45 24.62 5.17
CA LEU A 179 -7.04 24.93 5.43
C LEU A 179 -6.38 23.77 6.20
N SER A 180 -7.07 23.25 7.18
CA SER A 180 -6.62 22.17 8.04
C SER A 180 -6.34 20.90 7.25
N ILE A 181 -7.29 20.48 6.40
CA ILE A 181 -7.16 19.35 5.49
C ILE A 181 -6.03 19.59 4.49
N PHE A 182 -5.96 20.76 3.86
CA PHE A 182 -4.88 21.11 2.94
C PHE A 182 -3.51 20.94 3.60
N LEU A 183 -3.33 21.48 4.80
CA LEU A 183 -2.08 21.36 5.54
C LEU A 183 -1.76 19.90 5.92
N ALA A 184 -2.75 19.10 6.28
CA ALA A 184 -2.57 17.68 6.57
C ALA A 184 -2.00 16.92 5.35
N PHE A 185 -2.55 17.14 4.15
CA PHE A 185 -2.02 16.54 2.93
C PHE A 185 -0.64 17.07 2.53
N ILE A 186 -0.38 18.36 2.72
CA ILE A 186 0.96 18.96 2.48
C ILE A 186 2.02 18.34 3.40
N VAL A 187 1.74 18.13 4.67
CA VAL A 187 2.67 17.47 5.62
C VAL A 187 3.06 16.09 5.10
N ILE A 188 2.10 15.27 4.66
CA ILE A 188 2.36 13.94 4.12
C ILE A 188 3.16 14.00 2.79
N ALA A 189 2.77 14.88 1.88
CA ALA A 189 3.45 15.04 0.60
C ALA A 189 4.92 15.48 0.78
N VAL A 190 5.16 16.46 1.63
CA VAL A 190 6.50 16.96 1.96
C VAL A 190 7.32 15.87 2.66
N TRP A 191 6.73 15.16 3.61
CA TRP A 191 7.41 14.04 4.28
C TRP A 191 7.82 12.97 3.28
N TRP A 192 6.91 12.48 2.46
CA TRP A 192 7.18 11.46 1.44
C TRP A 192 8.30 11.90 0.51
N PHE A 193 8.24 13.11 -0.02
CA PHE A 193 9.28 13.64 -0.89
C PHE A 193 10.64 13.78 -0.20
N CYS A 194 10.70 14.45 0.95
CA CYS A 194 11.96 14.76 1.64
C CYS A 194 12.68 13.47 2.08
N VAL A 195 11.94 12.51 2.61
CA VAL A 195 12.52 11.24 3.09
C VAL A 195 12.96 10.34 1.93
N THR A 196 12.42 10.55 0.71
CA THR A 196 12.85 9.84 -0.51
C THR A 196 14.15 10.41 -1.12
N ILE A 197 14.51 11.67 -0.85
CA ILE A 197 15.69 12.31 -1.45
C ILE A 197 16.98 11.46 -1.35
N PRO A 198 17.30 10.81 -0.22
CA PRO A 198 18.49 9.96 -0.13
C PRO A 198 18.50 8.83 -1.16
N LEU A 199 17.36 8.18 -1.43
CA LEU A 199 17.26 7.14 -2.45
C LEU A 199 17.47 7.73 -3.85
N LEU A 200 16.85 8.86 -4.17
CA LEU A 200 17.04 9.54 -5.45
C LEU A 200 18.50 9.92 -5.70
N LYS A 201 19.25 10.30 -4.65
CA LYS A 201 20.67 10.68 -4.78
C LYS A 201 21.60 9.47 -4.91
N ASN A 202 21.37 8.41 -4.16
CA ASN A 202 22.33 7.32 -3.98
C ASN A 202 22.06 6.11 -4.88
N TYR A 203 20.81 5.92 -5.36
CA TYR A 203 20.46 4.76 -6.18
C TYR A 203 21.06 4.84 -7.59
N LYS A 204 21.64 3.70 -7.99
CA LYS A 204 22.11 3.40 -9.35
C LYS A 204 21.70 1.98 -9.69
N GLN A 205 21.08 1.80 -10.85
CA GLN A 205 20.71 0.49 -11.36
C GLN A 205 21.97 -0.34 -11.65
N LYS A 206 22.08 -1.53 -11.07
CA LYS A 206 23.20 -2.45 -11.28
C LYS A 206 22.85 -3.53 -12.30
N TYR A 207 21.65 -4.10 -12.14
CA TYR A 207 21.16 -5.19 -12.96
C TYR A 207 20.12 -4.64 -13.95
N TYR A 208 20.29 -5.00 -15.22
CA TYR A 208 19.44 -4.53 -16.31
C TYR A 208 19.47 -5.50 -17.49
N VAL A 209 18.48 -5.36 -18.37
CA VAL A 209 18.42 -6.05 -19.64
C VAL A 209 18.95 -5.11 -20.73
N GLU A 210 19.89 -5.59 -21.55
CA GLU A 210 20.33 -4.86 -22.73
C GLU A 210 19.36 -5.10 -23.87
N THR A 211 18.79 -4.01 -24.40
CA THR A 211 17.82 -4.03 -25.49
C THR A 211 18.36 -3.20 -26.64
N THR A 212 18.35 -3.77 -27.84
CA THR A 212 19.01 -3.20 -29.01
C THR A 212 18.09 -2.38 -29.90
N SER A 213 16.76 -2.61 -29.81
CA SER A 213 15.76 -1.97 -30.66
C SER A 213 14.66 -1.22 -29.88
N ASN A 214 13.40 -1.43 -30.19
CA ASN A 214 12.29 -0.76 -29.53
C ASN A 214 12.06 -1.33 -28.11
N LYS A 215 12.61 -0.64 -27.09
CA LYS A 215 12.61 -1.06 -25.68
C LYS A 215 11.21 -1.38 -25.14
N VAL A 216 10.20 -0.59 -25.50
CA VAL A 216 8.83 -0.80 -25.04
C VAL A 216 8.23 -2.07 -25.63
N LYS A 217 8.33 -2.26 -26.96
CA LYS A 217 7.79 -3.43 -27.63
C LYS A 217 8.47 -4.72 -27.18
N GLU A 218 9.80 -4.69 -27.04
CA GLU A 218 10.57 -5.83 -26.54
C GLU A 218 10.22 -6.16 -25.09
N SER A 219 10.05 -5.16 -24.20
CA SER A 219 9.65 -5.37 -22.81
C SER A 219 8.26 -6.01 -22.70
N ILE A 220 7.29 -5.56 -23.47
CA ILE A 220 5.94 -6.18 -23.48
C ILE A 220 6.01 -7.62 -24.02
N SER A 221 6.78 -7.86 -25.08
CA SER A 221 6.96 -9.22 -25.64
C SER A 221 7.66 -10.14 -24.63
N ARG A 222 8.64 -9.62 -23.89
CA ARG A 222 9.35 -10.35 -22.84
C ARG A 222 8.41 -10.72 -21.70
N LEU A 223 7.59 -9.79 -21.22
CA LEU A 223 6.60 -10.05 -20.17
C LEU A 223 5.70 -11.25 -20.52
N GLY A 224 5.19 -11.33 -21.75
CA GLY A 224 4.41 -12.48 -22.20
C GLY A 224 5.18 -13.82 -22.16
N LYS A 225 6.46 -13.79 -22.53
CA LYS A 225 7.35 -14.97 -22.45
C LYS A 225 7.63 -15.35 -21.00
N THR A 226 7.89 -14.38 -20.13
CA THR A 226 8.19 -14.60 -18.71
C THR A 226 7.04 -15.32 -18.01
N LEU A 227 5.79 -14.96 -18.29
CA LEU A 227 4.62 -15.66 -17.73
C LEU A 227 4.60 -17.16 -18.13
N VAL A 228 4.94 -17.46 -19.37
CA VAL A 228 5.03 -18.83 -19.85
C VAL A 228 6.21 -19.57 -19.22
N THR A 229 7.36 -18.93 -19.14
CA THR A 229 8.59 -19.49 -18.53
C THR A 229 8.40 -19.77 -17.04
N MET A 230 7.76 -18.88 -16.28
CA MET A 230 7.41 -19.10 -14.88
C MET A 230 6.60 -20.39 -14.70
N TYR A 231 5.58 -20.59 -15.54
CA TYR A 231 4.73 -21.78 -15.45
C TYR A 231 5.47 -23.07 -15.83
N ARG A 232 6.33 -23.04 -16.86
CA ARG A 232 6.99 -24.24 -17.40
C ARG A 232 8.30 -24.57 -16.68
N ASP A 233 9.16 -23.59 -16.51
CA ASP A 233 10.56 -23.79 -16.17
C ASP A 233 10.90 -23.28 -14.77
N GLU A 234 10.26 -22.22 -14.31
CA GLU A 234 10.52 -21.61 -12.99
C GLU A 234 9.44 -21.97 -11.96
N LYS A 235 9.18 -23.25 -11.79
CA LYS A 235 8.11 -23.75 -10.92
C LYS A 235 8.18 -23.21 -9.49
N LYS A 236 9.39 -22.97 -8.98
CA LYS A 236 9.59 -22.40 -7.64
C LYS A 236 8.98 -21.00 -7.52
N VAL A 237 9.18 -20.15 -8.53
CA VAL A 237 8.60 -18.79 -8.60
C VAL A 237 7.08 -18.88 -8.76
N PHE A 238 6.60 -19.75 -9.66
CA PHE A 238 5.16 -19.93 -9.90
C PHE A 238 4.42 -20.39 -8.64
N PHE A 239 4.89 -21.43 -7.96
CA PHE A 239 4.25 -21.92 -6.73
C PHE A 239 4.35 -20.94 -5.58
N PHE A 240 5.44 -20.17 -5.51
CA PHE A 240 5.56 -19.08 -4.53
C PHE A 240 4.49 -18.01 -4.79
N LEU A 241 4.31 -17.55 -6.03
CA LEU A 241 3.30 -16.55 -6.37
C LEU A 241 1.88 -17.05 -6.12
N LEU A 242 1.62 -18.34 -6.39
CA LEU A 242 0.34 -18.96 -6.08
C LEU A 242 0.07 -19.01 -4.57
N ALA A 243 1.04 -19.44 -3.78
CA ALA A 243 0.95 -19.42 -2.32
C ALA A 243 0.80 -17.99 -1.78
N PHE A 244 1.60 -17.05 -2.31
CA PHE A 244 1.54 -15.63 -1.96
C PHE A 244 0.15 -15.06 -2.22
N PHE A 245 -0.45 -15.35 -3.37
CA PHE A 245 -1.81 -14.92 -3.71
C PHE A 245 -2.80 -15.31 -2.61
N PHE A 246 -2.79 -16.55 -2.14
CA PHE A 246 -3.76 -17.01 -1.13
C PHE A 246 -3.51 -16.44 0.26
N TYR A 247 -2.27 -16.40 0.76
CA TYR A 247 -2.06 -15.92 2.13
C TYR A 247 -2.04 -14.39 2.26
N ILE A 248 -1.67 -13.66 1.20
CA ILE A 248 -1.63 -12.19 1.24
C ILE A 248 -3.03 -11.58 1.14
N ASP A 249 -3.99 -12.34 0.59
CA ASP A 249 -5.39 -11.92 0.53
C ASP A 249 -5.95 -11.59 1.90
N GLY A 250 -5.82 -12.49 2.86
CA GLY A 250 -6.26 -12.24 4.24
C GLY A 250 -5.61 -11.00 4.85
N VAL A 251 -4.32 -10.78 4.57
CA VAL A 251 -3.58 -9.63 5.06
C VAL A 251 -4.13 -8.32 4.50
N TYR A 252 -4.20 -8.19 3.19
CA TYR A 252 -4.60 -6.94 2.54
C TYR A 252 -6.08 -6.64 2.75
N THR A 253 -6.93 -7.66 2.70
CA THR A 253 -8.37 -7.47 2.93
C THR A 253 -8.66 -6.98 4.33
N ILE A 254 -8.01 -7.54 5.36
CA ILE A 254 -8.17 -7.05 6.74
C ILE A 254 -7.70 -5.60 6.87
N ILE A 255 -6.59 -5.22 6.24
CA ILE A 255 -6.07 -3.85 6.29
C ILE A 255 -7.03 -2.87 5.60
N ASP A 256 -7.49 -3.20 4.40
CA ASP A 256 -8.32 -2.32 3.58
C ASP A 256 -9.75 -2.19 4.14
N GLU A 257 -10.28 -3.25 4.75
CA GLU A 257 -11.66 -3.29 5.26
C GLU A 257 -11.78 -2.97 6.76
N ALA A 258 -10.67 -2.82 7.50
CA ALA A 258 -10.71 -2.66 8.96
C ALA A 258 -11.63 -1.51 9.42
N VAL A 259 -11.55 -0.36 8.77
CA VAL A 259 -12.40 0.81 9.09
C VAL A 259 -13.84 0.57 8.68
N ALA A 260 -14.08 -0.02 7.51
CA ALA A 260 -15.42 -0.31 7.01
C ALA A 260 -16.14 -1.33 7.92
N ILE A 261 -15.44 -2.39 8.32
CA ILE A 261 -15.92 -3.41 9.26
C ILE A 261 -16.23 -2.77 10.62
N GLY A 262 -15.30 -1.99 11.18
CA GLY A 262 -15.50 -1.33 12.46
C GLY A 262 -16.69 -0.35 12.44
N THR A 263 -16.85 0.40 11.36
CA THR A 263 -17.99 1.31 11.17
C THR A 263 -19.29 0.53 11.02
N ALA A 264 -19.30 -0.58 10.28
CA ALA A 264 -20.48 -1.43 10.13
C ALA A 264 -20.91 -2.10 11.46
N LEU A 265 -19.96 -2.32 12.38
CA LEU A 265 -20.20 -2.79 13.75
C LEU A 265 -20.66 -1.65 14.69
N GLY A 266 -20.77 -0.42 14.21
CA GLY A 266 -21.18 0.74 15.01
C GLY A 266 -20.12 1.26 15.97
N LEU A 267 -18.83 0.94 15.74
CA LEU A 267 -17.74 1.36 16.60
C LEU A 267 -17.38 2.84 16.40
N ASN A 268 -16.87 3.47 17.45
CA ASN A 268 -16.49 4.89 17.40
C ASN A 268 -15.35 5.15 16.41
N GLN A 269 -15.57 6.06 15.46
CA GLN A 269 -14.66 6.35 14.36
C GLN A 269 -13.28 6.84 14.83
N MET A 270 -13.23 7.71 15.83
CA MET A 270 -11.95 8.17 16.41
C MET A 270 -11.21 7.02 17.08
N GLY A 271 -11.94 6.15 17.80
CA GLY A 271 -11.38 4.94 18.40
C GLY A 271 -10.76 4.01 17.35
N LEU A 272 -11.43 3.83 16.22
CA LEU A 272 -10.90 3.04 15.09
C LEU A 272 -9.58 3.63 14.55
N LEU A 273 -9.52 4.95 14.34
CA LEU A 273 -8.31 5.64 13.86
C LEU A 273 -7.13 5.50 14.83
N VAL A 274 -7.39 5.65 16.13
CA VAL A 274 -6.37 5.46 17.18
C VAL A 274 -5.89 4.01 17.21
N ILE A 275 -6.80 3.04 17.11
CA ILE A 275 -6.44 1.62 17.09
C ILE A 275 -5.62 1.28 15.85
N LEU A 276 -5.94 1.81 14.68
CA LEU A 276 -5.14 1.64 13.47
C LEU A 276 -3.73 2.22 13.62
N LEU A 277 -3.61 3.38 14.27
CA LEU A 277 -2.28 3.93 14.61
C LEU A 277 -1.50 3.00 15.54
N LEU A 278 -2.16 2.44 16.56
CA LEU A 278 -1.55 1.44 17.45
C LEU A 278 -1.14 0.17 16.71
N THR A 279 -1.94 -0.27 15.72
CA THR A 279 -1.60 -1.42 14.88
C THR A 279 -0.27 -1.23 14.16
N GLN A 280 0.05 -0.02 13.69
CA GLN A 280 1.34 0.27 13.05
C GLN A 280 2.52 0.09 14.03
N VAL A 281 2.33 0.47 15.30
CA VAL A 281 3.35 0.29 16.35
C VAL A 281 3.57 -1.20 16.63
N VAL A 282 2.51 -1.98 16.62
CA VAL A 282 2.53 -3.43 16.93
C VAL A 282 2.95 -4.27 15.72
N ALA A 283 2.60 -3.88 14.49
CA ALA A 283 3.02 -4.54 13.24
C ALA A 283 4.56 -4.60 13.09
N PHE A 284 5.24 -3.78 13.86
CA PHE A 284 6.69 -3.81 14.04
C PHE A 284 7.20 -5.15 14.62
N ALA A 285 6.42 -5.92 15.36
CA ALA A 285 6.91 -7.01 16.19
C ALA A 285 6.50 -8.45 15.79
N PHE A 286 5.31 -8.74 15.22
CA PHE A 286 4.75 -10.12 15.18
C PHE A 286 3.71 -10.43 14.06
N GLY A 287 3.21 -11.65 13.87
CA GLY A 287 2.39 -12.19 12.73
C GLY A 287 1.03 -12.91 12.90
N TYR A 288 0.23 -13.22 11.96
CA TYR A 288 -1.22 -13.20 11.63
C TYR A 288 -2.22 -14.32 12.05
N PHE A 289 -1.90 -15.55 12.43
CA PHE A 289 -2.85 -16.69 12.40
C PHE A 289 -4.03 -16.65 13.41
N ALA A 290 -3.86 -16.04 14.58
CA ALA A 290 -4.89 -16.03 15.62
C ALA A 290 -6.06 -15.06 15.38
N VAL A 291 -5.91 -14.14 14.42
CA VAL A 291 -6.79 -12.99 14.19
C VAL A 291 -8.15 -13.38 13.62
N ALA A 292 -8.15 -14.24 12.63
CA ALA A 292 -9.35 -14.58 11.89
C ALA A 292 -10.37 -15.35 12.75
N ILE A 293 -9.90 -16.26 13.62
CA ILE A 293 -10.77 -16.99 14.56
C ILE A 293 -11.38 -16.03 15.59
N TYR A 294 -10.59 -15.05 16.06
CA TYR A 294 -11.06 -14.08 17.06
C TYR A 294 -12.13 -13.12 16.51
N ALA A 295 -12.06 -12.79 15.21
CA ALA A 295 -13.01 -11.91 14.52
C ALA A 295 -14.46 -12.40 14.58
N LEU A 296 -14.69 -13.72 14.65
CA LEU A 296 -16.02 -14.33 14.79
C LEU A 296 -16.78 -13.89 16.05
N PHE A 297 -16.07 -13.50 17.09
CA PHE A 297 -16.63 -13.21 18.41
C PHE A 297 -16.65 -11.72 18.76
N MET A 298 -16.22 -10.84 17.85
CA MET A 298 -16.13 -9.40 18.13
C MET A 298 -17.51 -8.72 18.16
N LYS A 299 -17.70 -7.90 19.20
CA LYS A 299 -18.88 -7.02 19.37
C LYS A 299 -18.50 -5.65 19.94
N GLU A 300 -17.35 -5.51 20.55
CA GLU A 300 -16.93 -4.35 21.32
C GLU A 300 -15.62 -3.74 20.80
N LEU A 301 -15.43 -2.44 20.98
CA LEU A 301 -14.24 -1.71 20.50
C LEU A 301 -12.92 -2.27 21.10
N TRP A 302 -12.91 -2.68 22.35
CA TRP A 302 -11.71 -3.27 22.97
C TRP A 302 -11.32 -4.62 22.35
N GLN A 303 -12.31 -5.42 21.91
CA GLN A 303 -12.08 -6.68 21.19
C GLN A 303 -11.48 -6.40 19.81
N PHE A 304 -11.95 -5.36 19.12
CA PHE A 304 -11.33 -4.88 17.88
C PHE A 304 -9.89 -4.42 18.12
N GLY A 305 -9.61 -3.75 19.26
CA GLY A 305 -8.26 -3.36 19.67
C GLY A 305 -7.33 -4.55 19.85
N ILE A 306 -7.78 -5.64 20.47
CA ILE A 306 -7.00 -6.88 20.59
C ILE A 306 -6.73 -7.49 19.22
N MET A 307 -7.72 -7.55 18.34
CA MET A 307 -7.55 -8.04 16.98
C MET A 307 -6.49 -7.23 16.22
N ALA A 308 -6.61 -5.90 16.24
CA ALA A 308 -5.66 -5.01 15.60
C ALA A 308 -4.23 -5.16 16.15
N PHE A 309 -4.09 -5.40 17.47
CA PHE A 309 -2.81 -5.71 18.11
C PHE A 309 -2.21 -7.00 17.55
N VAL A 310 -2.99 -8.08 17.47
CA VAL A 310 -2.52 -9.38 16.95
C VAL A 310 -2.21 -9.29 15.45
N VAL A 311 -3.03 -8.60 14.65
CA VAL A 311 -2.76 -8.32 13.22
C VAL A 311 -1.44 -7.57 13.06
N GLY A 312 -1.26 -6.50 13.82
CA GLY A 312 -0.04 -5.72 13.80
C GLY A 312 1.21 -6.55 14.09
N MET A 313 1.12 -7.52 15.02
CA MET A 313 2.22 -8.42 15.37
C MET A 313 2.80 -9.20 14.16
N PHE A 314 2.03 -9.52 13.13
CA PHE A 314 2.46 -10.44 12.08
C PHE A 314 2.57 -9.80 10.68
N GLN A 315 1.90 -8.71 10.44
CA GLN A 315 1.84 -8.04 9.15
C GLN A 315 3.23 -7.70 8.60
N GLY A 316 4.06 -7.08 9.43
CA GLY A 316 5.38 -6.64 9.01
C GLY A 316 6.31 -7.81 8.62
N ALA A 317 6.27 -8.90 9.38
CA ALA A 317 7.11 -10.07 9.13
C ALA A 317 6.73 -10.78 7.82
N ILE A 318 5.44 -11.03 7.59
CA ILE A 318 4.96 -11.70 6.37
C ILE A 318 5.30 -10.88 5.12
N GLN A 319 4.99 -9.58 5.12
CA GLN A 319 5.27 -8.72 3.97
C GLN A 319 6.77 -8.60 3.69
N ALA A 320 7.58 -8.41 4.74
CA ALA A 320 9.01 -8.26 4.61
C ALA A 320 9.71 -9.51 4.07
N LEU A 321 9.38 -10.69 4.63
CA LEU A 321 9.96 -11.95 4.22
C LEU A 321 9.46 -12.41 2.85
N SER A 322 8.20 -12.16 2.51
CA SER A 322 7.67 -12.45 1.16
C SER A 322 8.42 -11.65 0.09
N ARG A 323 8.63 -10.35 0.31
CA ARG A 323 9.36 -9.47 -0.60
C ARG A 323 10.83 -9.91 -0.76
N SER A 324 11.52 -10.17 0.34
CA SER A 324 12.93 -10.54 0.29
C SER A 324 13.15 -11.94 -0.30
N TYR A 325 12.33 -12.92 0.07
CA TYR A 325 12.41 -14.25 -0.52
C TYR A 325 12.12 -14.23 -2.02
N PHE A 326 11.10 -13.47 -2.44
CA PHE A 326 10.83 -13.31 -3.86
C PHE A 326 12.03 -12.69 -4.59
N ALA A 327 12.62 -11.63 -4.05
CA ALA A 327 13.83 -11.02 -4.62
C ALA A 327 15.03 -11.99 -4.75
N GLN A 328 15.12 -13.00 -3.86
CA GLN A 328 16.20 -14.00 -3.90
C GLN A 328 16.00 -15.07 -4.97
N ILE A 329 14.75 -15.37 -5.34
CA ILE A 329 14.44 -16.48 -6.27
C ILE A 329 14.23 -16.03 -7.72
N ILE A 330 14.17 -14.73 -7.99
CA ILE A 330 13.98 -14.16 -9.32
C ILE A 330 15.30 -13.71 -9.96
N PRO A 331 15.35 -13.59 -11.30
CA PRO A 331 16.49 -13.01 -11.99
C PRO A 331 16.65 -11.52 -11.65
N ALA A 332 17.82 -11.12 -11.13
CA ALA A 332 18.07 -9.74 -10.70
C ALA A 332 17.95 -8.70 -11.84
N ASN A 333 18.29 -9.08 -13.07
CA ASN A 333 18.20 -8.20 -14.25
C ASN A 333 16.78 -7.99 -14.77
N ALA A 334 15.81 -8.81 -14.37
CA ALA A 334 14.40 -8.72 -14.72
C ALA A 334 13.51 -8.41 -13.49
N SER A 335 14.11 -7.93 -12.41
CA SER A 335 13.42 -7.74 -11.11
C SER A 335 12.18 -6.85 -11.20
N GLY A 336 12.17 -5.82 -12.03
CA GLY A 336 11.01 -4.95 -12.23
C GLY A 336 9.82 -5.68 -12.84
N GLU A 337 10.07 -6.53 -13.85
CA GLU A 337 9.06 -7.36 -14.49
C GLU A 337 8.44 -8.36 -13.50
N TYR A 338 9.28 -9.08 -12.76
CA TYR A 338 8.83 -10.07 -11.77
C TYR A 338 8.09 -9.41 -10.60
N PHE A 339 8.58 -8.29 -10.06
CA PHE A 339 7.86 -7.55 -9.02
C PHE A 339 6.54 -6.93 -9.51
N GLY A 340 6.45 -6.57 -10.79
CA GLY A 340 5.18 -6.20 -11.40
C GLY A 340 4.15 -7.34 -11.37
N ILE A 341 4.57 -8.58 -11.65
CA ILE A 341 3.69 -9.78 -11.56
C ILE A 341 3.35 -10.11 -10.10
N TYR A 342 4.33 -10.00 -9.18
CA TYR A 342 4.12 -10.14 -7.73
C TYR A 342 3.03 -9.18 -7.21
N ASP A 343 3.08 -7.93 -7.66
CA ASP A 343 2.12 -6.90 -7.29
C ASP A 343 0.69 -7.21 -7.81
N ILE A 344 0.56 -7.79 -9.02
CA ILE A 344 -0.74 -8.30 -9.51
C ILE A 344 -1.29 -9.39 -8.58
N CYS A 345 -0.44 -10.33 -8.15
CA CYS A 345 -0.89 -11.40 -7.25
C CYS A 345 -1.42 -10.82 -5.93
N GLY A 346 -0.70 -9.87 -5.31
CA GLY A 346 -1.15 -9.22 -4.08
C GLY A 346 -2.46 -8.43 -4.25
N LYS A 347 -2.61 -7.68 -5.35
CA LYS A 347 -3.82 -6.89 -5.61
C LYS A 347 -5.01 -7.72 -6.07
N GLY A 348 -4.76 -8.76 -6.86
CA GLY A 348 -5.79 -9.70 -7.26
C GLY A 348 -6.36 -10.46 -6.07
N ALA A 349 -5.50 -10.82 -5.13
CA ALA A 349 -5.89 -11.39 -3.86
C ALA A 349 -6.81 -10.43 -3.08
N ALA A 350 -6.38 -9.20 -2.81
CA ALA A 350 -7.19 -8.22 -2.09
C ALA A 350 -8.56 -7.95 -2.77
N PHE A 351 -8.62 -7.96 -4.10
CA PHE A 351 -9.88 -7.84 -4.82
C PHE A 351 -10.80 -9.05 -4.58
N MET A 352 -10.26 -10.26 -4.53
CA MET A 352 -11.06 -11.46 -4.24
C MET A 352 -11.58 -11.45 -2.80
N GLY A 353 -10.74 -11.12 -1.82
CA GLY A 353 -11.12 -11.07 -0.42
C GLY A 353 -12.21 -10.04 -0.13
N THR A 354 -12.04 -8.81 -0.62
CA THR A 354 -13.07 -7.77 -0.46
C THR A 354 -14.39 -8.16 -1.13
N THR A 355 -14.35 -8.79 -2.30
CA THR A 355 -15.52 -9.32 -3.00
C THR A 355 -16.20 -10.43 -2.18
N LEU A 356 -15.41 -11.35 -1.61
CA LEU A 356 -15.91 -12.45 -0.79
C LEU A 356 -16.61 -11.92 0.48
N VAL A 357 -16.00 -10.94 1.15
CA VAL A 357 -16.62 -10.24 2.29
C VAL A 357 -17.94 -9.61 1.90
N GLY A 358 -17.97 -8.85 0.80
CA GLY A 358 -19.20 -8.20 0.31
C GLY A 358 -20.32 -9.19 0.00
N ILE A 359 -20.03 -10.28 -0.71
CA ILE A 359 -21.00 -11.34 -1.02
C ILE A 359 -21.51 -12.00 0.26
N THR A 360 -20.59 -12.33 1.18
CA THR A 360 -20.98 -13.02 2.43
C THR A 360 -21.83 -12.12 3.33
N VAL A 361 -21.52 -10.83 3.45
CA VAL A 361 -22.37 -9.88 4.17
C VAL A 361 -23.76 -9.81 3.52
N SER A 362 -23.83 -9.74 2.20
CA SER A 362 -25.11 -9.65 1.48
C SER A 362 -26.00 -10.89 1.66
N ILE A 363 -25.38 -12.09 1.82
CA ILE A 363 -26.12 -13.36 2.00
C ILE A 363 -26.47 -13.58 3.48
N THR A 364 -25.55 -13.32 4.39
CA THR A 364 -25.67 -13.71 5.80
C THR A 364 -26.17 -12.58 6.71
N ASN A 365 -26.17 -11.34 6.22
CA ASN A 365 -26.37 -10.11 7.02
C ASN A 365 -25.48 -10.05 8.27
N SER A 366 -24.32 -10.71 8.24
CA SER A 366 -23.38 -10.79 9.36
C SER A 366 -21.96 -10.42 8.93
N VAL A 367 -21.47 -9.31 9.46
CA VAL A 367 -20.10 -8.85 9.23
C VAL A 367 -19.09 -9.83 9.82
N ASN A 368 -19.39 -10.40 11.00
CA ASN A 368 -18.48 -11.34 11.67
C ASN A 368 -18.27 -12.62 10.85
N VAL A 369 -19.35 -13.15 10.24
CA VAL A 369 -19.24 -14.33 9.38
C VAL A 369 -18.45 -14.00 8.12
N ALA A 370 -18.64 -12.82 7.54
CA ALA A 370 -17.88 -12.39 6.36
C ALA A 370 -16.38 -12.28 6.64
N VAL A 371 -15.99 -11.70 7.79
CA VAL A 371 -14.57 -11.65 8.18
C VAL A 371 -13.98 -13.04 8.38
N ALA A 372 -14.78 -13.97 8.92
CA ALA A 372 -14.33 -15.35 9.10
C ALA A 372 -14.09 -16.09 7.78
N THR A 373 -14.75 -15.72 6.66
CA THR A 373 -14.47 -16.34 5.35
C THR A 373 -13.07 -16.05 4.81
N LEU A 374 -12.38 -15.04 5.34
CA LEU A 374 -10.98 -14.75 4.99
C LEU A 374 -9.99 -15.76 5.60
N THR A 375 -10.45 -16.72 6.40
CA THR A 375 -9.60 -17.75 7.03
C THR A 375 -9.46 -19.02 6.15
N VAL A 376 -10.26 -19.13 5.11
CA VAL A 376 -10.30 -20.29 4.19
C VAL A 376 -9.45 -20.03 2.97
#